data_42d1d3cc7128a81916c95ee0cab38c98
#
_entry.id   42d1d3cc7128a81916c95ee0cab38c98
#
_cell.length_a   1.000
_cell.length_b   1.000
_cell.length_c   1.000
_cell.angle_alpha   90.00
_cell.angle_beta   90.00
_cell.angle_gamma   90.00
#
_symmetry.space_group_name_H-M   'P 1'
#
loop_
_entity.id
_entity.type
_entity.pdbx_description
1 polymer ?
#
loop_
_entity_poly.entity_id
_entity_poly.type
_entity_poly.pdbx_seq_one_letter_code
_entity_poly.pdbx_strand_id
1 'polypeptide(L)'
;MNLITSVIKRYPQAVFWAIAWSTFFFGYFMYVRTGSDMWQFLILGPFLGGILVTGIADGRSGLKTYFARIVRWRVNIKWYAVALLLPFVLRLAAFGLTVASGAETIVNPEWVWSDIFFDLIIVFFVVTLGEEPGFRGFALPRLLNGRSALKASLILGVLHAFWHLPLFIAGEESPIIIFVILAGAVLNTWLFNNTNGSVFLAMLFHTSVNLQVGIFKPLFTEADAVTHAYWLVAAYVATAVIVTLVTGRNLSRKQEIQAEPVAPDPQLAAN
;
A
#
# COMPACT_ATOMS: atom_id res chain seq x y z
N MET A 1 9.91 15.58 -29.86
CA MET A 1 9.67 14.72 -28.69
C MET A 1 9.99 13.30 -29.11
N ASN A 2 10.83 12.56 -28.36
CA ASN A 2 11.15 11.20 -28.75
C ASN A 2 9.97 10.25 -28.44
N LEU A 3 9.97 9.04 -29.07
CA LEU A 3 8.91 8.06 -28.93
C LEU A 3 8.62 7.67 -27.47
N ILE A 4 9.67 7.49 -26.66
CA ILE A 4 9.57 7.12 -25.25
C ILE A 4 8.79 8.17 -24.46
N THR A 5 9.17 9.45 -24.61
CA THR A 5 8.47 10.56 -23.93
C THR A 5 6.99 10.64 -24.32
N SER A 6 6.66 10.38 -25.61
CA SER A 6 5.26 10.39 -26.05
C SER A 6 4.45 9.25 -25.45
N VAL A 7 5.03 8.04 -25.36
CA VAL A 7 4.38 6.87 -24.72
C VAL A 7 4.13 7.11 -23.24
N ILE A 8 5.14 7.63 -22.51
CA ILE A 8 5.01 7.93 -21.07
C ILE A 8 3.90 8.96 -20.83
N LYS A 9 3.86 10.04 -21.63
CA LYS A 9 2.81 11.07 -21.49
C LYS A 9 1.43 10.55 -21.82
N ARG A 10 1.31 9.67 -22.82
CA ARG A 10 0.02 9.10 -23.24
C ARG A 10 -0.50 8.02 -22.30
N TYR A 11 0.37 7.22 -21.71
CA TYR A 11 0.01 6.05 -20.89
C TYR A 11 0.77 6.01 -19.55
N PRO A 12 0.73 7.09 -18.72
CA PRO A 12 1.57 7.19 -17.54
C PRO A 12 1.33 6.07 -16.52
N GLN A 13 0.08 5.65 -16.33
CA GLN A 13 -0.26 4.54 -15.44
C GLN A 13 0.31 3.20 -15.92
N ALA A 14 0.17 2.88 -17.20
CA ALA A 14 0.66 1.61 -17.74
C ALA A 14 2.19 1.52 -17.63
N VAL A 15 2.89 2.61 -17.95
CA VAL A 15 4.36 2.66 -17.84
C VAL A 15 4.81 2.55 -16.38
N PHE A 16 4.13 3.24 -15.47
CA PHE A 16 4.42 3.14 -14.04
C PHE A 16 4.30 1.69 -13.54
N TRP A 17 3.18 1.03 -13.83
CA TRP A 17 2.97 -0.36 -13.37
C TRP A 17 3.94 -1.33 -14.03
N ALA A 18 4.28 -1.12 -15.31
CA ALA A 18 5.30 -1.93 -15.97
C ALA A 18 6.66 -1.81 -15.26
N ILE A 19 7.07 -0.60 -14.87
CA ILE A 19 8.31 -0.38 -14.10
C ILE A 19 8.19 -1.04 -12.73
N ALA A 20 7.11 -0.77 -11.99
CA ALA A 20 6.91 -1.30 -10.65
C ALA A 20 7.02 -2.83 -10.63
N TRP A 21 6.22 -3.52 -11.45
CA TRP A 21 6.22 -4.98 -11.48
C TRP A 21 7.55 -5.55 -11.99
N SER A 22 8.11 -5.00 -13.06
CA SER A 22 9.37 -5.50 -13.63
C SER A 22 10.53 -5.42 -12.63
N THR A 23 10.64 -4.32 -11.88
CA THR A 23 11.72 -4.16 -10.89
C THR A 23 11.57 -5.15 -9.75
N PHE A 24 10.37 -5.30 -9.20
CA PHE A 24 10.15 -6.23 -8.09
C PHE A 24 10.28 -7.69 -8.53
N PHE A 25 9.66 -8.08 -9.63
CA PHE A 25 9.72 -9.46 -10.14
C PHE A 25 11.14 -9.86 -10.49
N PHE A 26 11.89 -8.97 -11.16
CA PHE A 26 13.30 -9.22 -11.45
C PHE A 26 14.15 -9.25 -10.18
N GLY A 27 13.94 -8.32 -9.25
CA GLY A 27 14.65 -8.30 -7.97
C GLY A 27 14.43 -9.56 -7.16
N TYR A 28 13.18 -9.98 -7.02
CA TYR A 28 12.82 -11.21 -6.33
C TYR A 28 13.43 -12.46 -7.01
N PHE A 29 13.31 -12.57 -8.32
CA PHE A 29 13.94 -13.66 -9.08
C PHE A 29 15.45 -13.74 -8.85
N MET A 30 16.15 -12.61 -8.89
CA MET A 30 17.58 -12.55 -8.66
C MET A 30 17.96 -12.84 -7.22
N TYR A 31 17.16 -12.41 -6.25
CA TYR A 31 17.31 -12.75 -4.83
C TYR A 31 17.25 -14.27 -4.64
N VAL A 32 16.23 -14.94 -5.15
CA VAL A 32 16.08 -16.40 -5.06
C VAL A 32 17.22 -17.13 -5.77
N ARG A 33 17.70 -16.60 -6.90
CA ARG A 33 18.79 -17.22 -7.68
C ARG A 33 20.16 -17.08 -7.06
N THR A 34 20.45 -15.97 -6.39
CA THR A 34 21.79 -15.61 -5.93
C THR A 34 21.97 -15.65 -4.42
N GLY A 35 20.86 -15.61 -3.66
CA GLY A 35 20.86 -15.46 -2.20
C GLY A 35 21.35 -14.07 -1.73
N SER A 36 21.49 -13.10 -2.63
CA SER A 36 22.01 -11.78 -2.29
C SER A 36 20.89 -10.79 -1.98
N ASP A 37 20.86 -10.25 -0.75
CA ASP A 37 19.89 -9.27 -0.27
C ASP A 37 19.92 -7.96 -1.05
N MET A 38 20.99 -7.68 -1.79
CA MET A 38 21.10 -6.47 -2.60
C MET A 38 19.95 -6.34 -3.62
N TRP A 39 19.42 -7.46 -4.12
CA TRP A 39 18.31 -7.46 -5.07
C TRP A 39 16.98 -7.00 -4.47
N GLN A 40 16.83 -7.09 -3.14
CA GLN A 40 15.63 -6.62 -2.43
C GLN A 40 15.46 -5.11 -2.54
N PHE A 41 16.52 -4.33 -2.76
CA PHE A 41 16.42 -2.88 -3.00
C PHE A 41 15.62 -2.52 -4.27
N LEU A 42 15.37 -3.48 -5.17
CA LEU A 42 14.47 -3.25 -6.31
C LEU A 42 12.99 -3.10 -5.91
N ILE A 43 12.64 -3.33 -4.64
CA ILE A 43 11.37 -2.92 -4.03
C ILE A 43 11.14 -1.40 -4.11
N LEU A 44 12.20 -0.60 -4.29
CA LEU A 44 12.13 0.84 -4.52
C LEU A 44 11.59 1.21 -5.93
N GLY A 45 11.32 0.22 -6.77
CA GLY A 45 10.83 0.42 -8.14
C GLY A 45 9.61 1.33 -8.26
N PRO A 46 8.54 1.16 -7.47
CA PRO A 46 7.38 2.06 -7.51
C PRO A 46 7.71 3.50 -7.11
N PHE A 47 8.58 3.72 -6.13
CA PHE A 47 9.03 5.06 -5.75
C PHE A 47 9.77 5.75 -6.90
N LEU A 48 10.78 5.07 -7.46
CA LEU A 48 11.59 5.61 -8.57
C LEU A 48 10.77 5.74 -9.86
N GLY A 49 9.91 4.77 -10.14
CA GLY A 49 8.97 4.82 -11.25
C GLY A 49 8.00 5.99 -11.14
N GLY A 50 7.50 6.26 -9.93
CA GLY A 50 6.67 7.42 -9.63
C GLY A 50 7.39 8.75 -9.92
N ILE A 51 8.65 8.89 -9.50
CA ILE A 51 9.48 10.07 -9.81
C ILE A 51 9.68 10.21 -11.33
N LEU A 52 10.15 9.15 -11.98
CA LEU A 52 10.47 9.16 -13.41
C LEU A 52 9.24 9.54 -14.25
N VAL A 53 8.14 8.82 -14.04
CA VAL A 53 6.94 9.02 -14.85
C VAL A 53 6.30 10.38 -14.56
N THR A 54 6.25 10.81 -13.29
CA THR A 54 5.76 12.16 -12.94
C THR A 54 6.64 13.26 -13.57
N GLY A 55 7.96 13.10 -13.49
CA GLY A 55 8.89 14.08 -14.06
C GLY A 55 8.72 14.27 -15.58
N ILE A 56 8.47 13.17 -16.30
CA ILE A 56 8.29 13.19 -17.75
C ILE A 56 6.87 13.64 -18.16
N ALA A 57 5.84 13.15 -17.44
CA ALA A 57 4.45 13.44 -17.78
C ALA A 57 4.00 14.84 -17.33
N ASP A 58 4.29 15.19 -16.07
CA ASP A 58 3.75 16.40 -15.41
C ASP A 58 4.84 17.46 -15.13
N GLY A 59 6.10 17.14 -15.38
CA GLY A 59 7.22 18.06 -15.22
C GLY A 59 7.51 18.44 -13.76
N ARG A 60 8.14 19.61 -13.58
CA ARG A 60 8.57 20.10 -12.26
C ARG A 60 7.40 20.33 -11.29
N SER A 61 6.26 20.79 -11.79
CA SER A 61 5.06 21.02 -10.98
C SER A 61 4.53 19.70 -10.42
N GLY A 62 4.43 18.66 -11.26
CA GLY A 62 4.05 17.32 -10.84
C GLY A 62 4.99 16.75 -9.79
N LEU A 63 6.31 16.88 -9.97
CA LEU A 63 7.29 16.43 -8.98
C LEU A 63 7.15 17.17 -7.65
N LYS A 64 6.92 18.49 -7.67
CA LYS A 64 6.68 19.27 -6.45
C LYS A 64 5.45 18.73 -5.69
N THR A 65 4.36 18.47 -6.38
CA THR A 65 3.13 17.91 -5.79
C THR A 65 3.37 16.47 -5.27
N TYR A 66 4.08 15.63 -6.03
CA TYR A 66 4.42 14.27 -5.64
C TYR A 66 5.22 14.26 -4.31
N PHE A 67 6.32 15.01 -4.23
CA PHE A 67 7.13 15.08 -3.01
C PHE A 67 6.41 15.77 -1.85
N ALA A 68 5.58 16.79 -2.12
CA ALA A 68 4.78 17.44 -1.09
C ALA A 68 3.79 16.48 -0.41
N ARG A 69 3.27 15.47 -1.12
CA ARG A 69 2.44 14.41 -0.53
C ARG A 69 3.23 13.48 0.36
N ILE A 70 4.46 13.12 -0.03
CA ILE A 70 5.33 12.22 0.74
C ILE A 70 5.70 12.85 2.10
N VAL A 71 6.04 14.15 2.09
CA VAL A 71 6.44 14.86 3.31
C VAL A 71 5.26 15.55 4.02
N ARG A 72 4.02 15.23 3.69
CA ARG A 72 2.83 15.83 4.32
C ARG A 72 2.53 15.20 5.67
N TRP A 73 3.24 15.61 6.69
CA TRP A 73 3.07 15.14 8.06
C TRP A 73 2.14 16.02 8.92
N ARG A 74 1.92 17.29 8.56
CA ARG A 74 1.07 18.22 9.32
C ARG A 74 -0.41 17.94 9.09
N VAL A 75 -0.93 16.93 9.79
CA VAL A 75 -2.33 16.51 9.78
C VAL A 75 -2.84 16.40 11.22
N ASN A 76 -4.16 16.33 11.40
CA ASN A 76 -4.74 16.18 12.74
C ASN A 76 -4.25 14.88 13.38
N ILE A 77 -3.88 14.96 14.67
CA ILE A 77 -3.28 13.86 15.46
C ILE A 77 -4.14 12.58 15.47
N LYS A 78 -5.46 12.71 15.38
CA LYS A 78 -6.34 11.54 15.30
C LYS A 78 -6.00 10.60 14.14
N TRP A 79 -5.48 11.13 13.04
CA TRP A 79 -5.12 10.32 11.88
C TRP A 79 -3.82 9.54 12.08
N TYR A 80 -2.92 10.02 12.94
CA TYR A 80 -1.78 9.24 13.41
C TYR A 80 -2.24 8.06 14.26
N ALA A 81 -3.20 8.30 15.19
CA ALA A 81 -3.79 7.21 15.95
C ALA A 81 -4.45 6.17 15.03
N VAL A 82 -5.20 6.61 14.02
CA VAL A 82 -5.78 5.71 13.02
C VAL A 82 -4.69 4.94 12.26
N ALA A 83 -3.66 5.62 11.76
CA ALA A 83 -2.61 4.99 10.96
C ALA A 83 -1.85 3.91 11.75
N LEU A 84 -1.57 4.16 13.02
CA LEU A 84 -0.76 3.27 13.84
C LEU A 84 -1.58 2.22 14.59
N LEU A 85 -2.76 2.61 15.11
CA LEU A 85 -3.53 1.74 16.00
C LEU A 85 -4.59 0.90 15.26
N LEU A 86 -5.17 1.38 14.16
CA LEU A 86 -6.21 0.62 13.47
C LEU A 86 -5.70 -0.74 13.00
N PRO A 87 -4.55 -0.86 12.29
CA PRO A 87 -4.02 -2.16 11.90
C PRO A 87 -3.76 -3.07 13.10
N PHE A 88 -3.23 -2.50 14.21
CA PHE A 88 -2.96 -3.22 15.44
C PHE A 88 -4.26 -3.78 16.07
N VAL A 89 -5.31 -2.95 16.17
CA VAL A 89 -6.61 -3.38 16.71
C VAL A 89 -7.22 -4.48 15.86
N LEU A 90 -7.12 -4.40 14.52
CA LEU A 90 -7.63 -5.43 13.62
C LEU A 90 -6.90 -6.76 13.81
N ARG A 91 -5.59 -6.72 13.94
CA ARG A 91 -4.80 -7.93 14.21
C ARG A 91 -5.05 -8.49 15.59
N LEU A 92 -5.19 -7.64 16.61
CA LEU A 92 -5.54 -8.07 17.97
C LEU A 92 -6.92 -8.69 18.01
N ALA A 93 -7.90 -8.16 17.28
CA ALA A 93 -9.22 -8.76 17.15
C ALA A 93 -9.14 -10.14 16.45
N ALA A 94 -8.37 -10.24 15.36
CA ALA A 94 -8.14 -11.52 14.69
C ALA A 94 -7.45 -12.53 15.61
N PHE A 95 -6.46 -12.10 16.41
CA PHE A 95 -5.82 -12.93 17.43
C PHE A 95 -6.83 -13.47 18.45
N GLY A 96 -7.65 -12.59 19.04
CA GLY A 96 -8.65 -13.00 20.00
C GLY A 96 -9.69 -13.99 19.44
N LEU A 97 -10.12 -13.77 18.18
CA LEU A 97 -11.03 -14.69 17.48
C LEU A 97 -10.36 -16.03 17.17
N THR A 98 -9.08 -16.04 16.84
CA THR A 98 -8.29 -17.26 16.61
C THR A 98 -8.24 -18.10 17.87
N VAL A 99 -7.90 -17.49 19.01
CA VAL A 99 -7.90 -18.16 20.32
C VAL A 99 -9.30 -18.66 20.69
N ALA A 100 -10.34 -17.83 20.50
CA ALA A 100 -11.72 -18.21 20.74
C ALA A 100 -12.21 -19.37 19.84
N SER A 101 -11.55 -19.58 18.69
CA SER A 101 -11.81 -20.72 17.79
C SER A 101 -11.08 -22.01 18.23
N GLY A 102 -10.39 -22.01 19.36
CA GLY A 102 -9.71 -23.17 19.92
C GLY A 102 -8.22 -23.28 19.57
N ALA A 103 -7.63 -22.26 18.97
CA ALA A 103 -6.19 -22.24 18.71
C ALA A 103 -5.39 -22.12 20.00
N GLU A 104 -4.31 -22.87 20.10
CA GLU A 104 -3.36 -22.78 21.19
C GLU A 104 -2.29 -21.73 20.91
N THR A 105 -2.02 -20.89 21.90
CA THR A 105 -0.96 -19.88 21.79
C THR A 105 0.35 -20.40 22.35
N ILE A 106 1.44 -20.04 21.71
CA ILE A 106 2.80 -20.29 22.21
C ILE A 106 3.05 -19.34 23.39
N VAL A 107 3.18 -19.89 24.60
CA VAL A 107 3.23 -19.12 25.86
C VAL A 107 4.48 -18.28 26.00
N ASN A 108 5.62 -18.73 25.46
CA ASN A 108 6.89 -18.02 25.49
C ASN A 108 7.46 -17.91 24.08
N PRO A 109 6.91 -17.04 23.24
CA PRO A 109 7.45 -16.85 21.91
C PRO A 109 8.85 -16.20 22.00
N GLU A 110 9.75 -16.66 21.18
CA GLU A 110 11.10 -16.10 21.09
C GLU A 110 11.07 -14.80 20.30
N TRP A 111 10.79 -13.69 20.97
CA TRP A 111 10.92 -12.37 20.37
C TRP A 111 12.35 -11.83 20.53
N VAL A 112 12.96 -11.52 19.41
CA VAL A 112 14.22 -10.76 19.39
C VAL A 112 13.87 -9.28 19.20
N TRP A 113 13.80 -8.52 20.28
CA TRP A 113 13.37 -7.11 20.26
C TRP A 113 14.24 -6.21 19.38
N SER A 114 15.56 -6.52 19.29
CA SER A 114 16.45 -5.81 18.37
C SER A 114 16.01 -5.99 16.92
N ASP A 115 15.59 -7.19 16.54
CA ASP A 115 15.18 -7.49 15.17
C ASP A 115 13.87 -6.77 14.84
N ILE A 116 12.90 -6.76 15.78
CA ILE A 116 11.65 -5.98 15.63
C ILE A 116 11.95 -4.48 15.45
N PHE A 117 12.95 -3.94 16.17
CA PHE A 117 13.37 -2.55 16.02
C PHE A 117 14.03 -2.29 14.66
N PHE A 118 14.93 -3.17 14.22
CA PHE A 118 15.52 -3.09 12.89
C PHE A 118 14.48 -3.26 11.78
N ASP A 119 13.55 -4.18 11.94
CA ASP A 119 12.42 -4.38 11.01
C ASP A 119 11.58 -3.10 10.89
N LEU A 120 11.32 -2.38 12.00
CA LEU A 120 10.62 -1.11 11.95
C LEU A 120 11.32 -0.10 11.02
N ILE A 121 12.66 0.01 11.13
CA ILE A 121 13.46 0.90 10.30
C ILE A 121 13.43 0.45 8.84
N ILE A 122 13.68 -0.82 8.57
CA ILE A 122 13.69 -1.38 7.20
C ILE A 122 12.30 -1.27 6.57
N VAL A 123 11.25 -1.66 7.29
CA VAL A 123 9.88 -1.58 6.77
C VAL A 123 9.51 -0.15 6.45
N PHE A 124 9.84 0.82 7.31
CA PHE A 124 9.49 2.21 7.04
C PHE A 124 10.32 2.82 5.91
N PHE A 125 11.65 2.69 5.93
CA PHE A 125 12.54 3.40 5.01
C PHE A 125 12.85 2.63 3.71
N VAL A 126 12.59 1.33 3.66
CA VAL A 126 12.84 0.53 2.45
C VAL A 126 11.52 0.06 1.85
N VAL A 127 10.69 -0.66 2.62
CA VAL A 127 9.46 -1.25 2.09
C VAL A 127 8.42 -0.16 1.82
N THR A 128 7.96 0.55 2.86
CA THR A 128 6.84 1.47 2.68
C THR A 128 7.22 2.76 1.92
N LEU A 129 8.47 3.23 2.05
CA LEU A 129 9.00 4.29 1.20
C LEU A 129 9.16 3.82 -0.27
N GLY A 130 9.49 2.55 -0.49
CA GLY A 130 9.58 1.96 -1.83
C GLY A 130 8.23 1.91 -2.53
N GLU A 131 7.17 1.62 -1.80
CA GLU A 131 5.85 1.30 -2.34
C GLU A 131 4.88 2.48 -2.30
N GLU A 132 4.63 3.07 -1.12
CA GLU A 132 3.54 4.01 -0.92
C GLU A 132 3.63 5.30 -1.76
N PRO A 133 4.81 5.91 -1.97
CA PRO A 133 4.91 7.02 -2.89
C PRO A 133 4.48 6.66 -4.32
N GLY A 134 4.85 5.48 -4.80
CA GLY A 134 4.39 5.00 -6.10
C GLY A 134 2.89 4.74 -6.12
N PHE A 135 2.39 3.98 -5.17
CA PHE A 135 1.00 3.54 -5.16
C PHE A 135 0.04 4.68 -4.76
N ARG A 136 0.31 5.40 -3.66
CA ARG A 136 -0.57 6.47 -3.15
C ARG A 136 -0.14 7.87 -3.58
N GLY A 137 1.14 8.08 -3.88
CA GLY A 137 1.62 9.37 -4.38
C GLY A 137 1.39 9.57 -5.88
N PHE A 138 1.59 8.51 -6.68
CA PHE A 138 1.48 8.54 -8.14
C PHE A 138 0.19 7.90 -8.68
N ALA A 139 -0.04 6.59 -8.39
CA ALA A 139 -1.09 5.81 -9.04
C ALA A 139 -2.50 6.20 -8.54
N LEU A 140 -2.71 6.26 -7.22
CA LEU A 140 -4.01 6.54 -6.64
C LEU A 140 -4.61 7.89 -7.09
N PRO A 141 -3.90 9.04 -7.07
CA PRO A 141 -4.48 10.30 -7.53
C PRO A 141 -4.98 10.25 -8.97
N ARG A 142 -4.25 9.53 -9.83
CA ARG A 142 -4.67 9.34 -11.22
C ARG A 142 -5.85 8.38 -11.38
N LEU A 143 -5.95 7.36 -10.53
CA LEU A 143 -7.10 6.47 -10.49
C LEU A 143 -8.35 7.15 -9.96
N LEU A 144 -8.21 8.11 -9.04
CA LEU A 144 -9.32 8.92 -8.52
C LEU A 144 -9.94 9.84 -9.58
N ASN A 145 -9.18 10.20 -10.61
CA ASN A 145 -9.71 11.05 -11.67
C ASN A 145 -10.84 10.32 -12.43
N GLY A 146 -12.05 10.88 -12.36
CA GLY A 146 -13.24 10.34 -13.00
C GLY A 146 -13.81 9.05 -12.36
N ARG A 147 -13.36 8.66 -11.16
CA ARG A 147 -13.84 7.46 -10.44
C ARG A 147 -14.14 7.76 -8.98
N SER A 148 -15.09 7.00 -8.41
CA SER A 148 -15.26 7.00 -6.95
C SER A 148 -14.00 6.45 -6.27
N ALA A 149 -13.73 6.89 -5.04
CA ALA A 149 -12.57 6.44 -4.30
C ALA A 149 -12.60 4.93 -4.02
N LEU A 150 -13.78 4.36 -3.77
CA LEU A 150 -13.94 2.91 -3.63
C LEU A 150 -13.51 2.16 -4.90
N LYS A 151 -13.95 2.61 -6.09
CA LYS A 151 -13.53 1.98 -7.35
C LYS A 151 -12.03 2.13 -7.60
N ALA A 152 -11.49 3.32 -7.36
CA ALA A 152 -10.05 3.59 -7.48
C ALA A 152 -9.22 2.72 -6.52
N SER A 153 -9.66 2.57 -5.26
CA SER A 153 -8.97 1.75 -4.28
C SER A 153 -9.00 0.25 -4.61
N LEU A 154 -10.13 -0.26 -5.12
CA LEU A 154 -10.22 -1.66 -5.52
C LEU A 154 -9.34 -1.97 -6.74
N ILE A 155 -9.30 -1.05 -7.75
CA ILE A 155 -8.38 -1.18 -8.87
C ILE A 155 -6.92 -1.18 -8.37
N LEU A 156 -6.58 -0.22 -7.49
CA LEU A 156 -5.24 -0.15 -6.90
C LEU A 156 -4.91 -1.43 -6.11
N GLY A 157 -5.87 -1.95 -5.33
CA GLY A 157 -5.71 -3.18 -4.56
C GLY A 157 -5.41 -4.39 -5.43
N VAL A 158 -6.11 -4.54 -6.57
CA VAL A 158 -5.84 -5.63 -7.54
C VAL A 158 -4.44 -5.49 -8.14
N LEU A 159 -4.05 -4.28 -8.56
CA LEU A 159 -2.72 -4.03 -9.11
C LEU A 159 -1.60 -4.24 -8.07
N HIS A 160 -1.88 -3.92 -6.80
CA HIS A 160 -0.99 -4.16 -5.67
C HIS A 160 -0.94 -5.67 -5.31
N ALA A 161 -2.06 -6.38 -5.35
CA ALA A 161 -2.07 -7.84 -5.16
C ALA A 161 -1.24 -8.55 -6.26
N PHE A 162 -1.29 -8.06 -7.49
CA PHE A 162 -0.42 -8.57 -8.57
C PHE A 162 1.07 -8.28 -8.30
N TRP A 163 1.39 -7.21 -7.59
CA TRP A 163 2.74 -6.94 -7.09
C TRP A 163 3.25 -8.06 -6.19
N HIS A 164 2.41 -8.65 -5.33
CA HIS A 164 2.77 -9.75 -4.45
C HIS A 164 2.83 -11.13 -5.14
N LEU A 165 2.53 -11.21 -6.45
CA LEU A 165 2.47 -12.48 -7.18
C LEU A 165 3.71 -13.38 -7.01
N PRO A 166 4.98 -12.87 -7.04
CA PRO A 166 6.14 -13.71 -6.81
C PRO A 166 6.15 -14.38 -5.43
N LEU A 167 5.71 -13.68 -4.37
CA LEU A 167 5.64 -14.19 -3.01
C LEU A 167 4.56 -15.28 -2.86
N PHE A 168 3.42 -15.11 -3.54
CA PHE A 168 2.37 -16.14 -3.59
C PHE A 168 2.82 -17.41 -4.32
N ILE A 169 3.54 -17.26 -5.45
CA ILE A 169 4.07 -18.40 -6.22
C ILE A 169 5.15 -19.15 -5.42
N ALA A 170 5.97 -18.43 -4.67
CA ALA A 170 7.01 -19.02 -3.82
C ALA A 170 6.45 -19.65 -2.52
N GLY A 171 5.18 -19.39 -2.18
CA GLY A 171 4.58 -19.86 -0.93
C GLY A 171 5.03 -19.07 0.32
N GLU A 172 5.70 -17.93 0.14
CA GLU A 172 6.11 -17.05 1.24
C GLU A 172 4.93 -16.29 1.85
N GLU A 173 3.93 -16.01 1.04
CA GLU A 173 2.65 -15.45 1.48
C GLU A 173 1.47 -16.33 1.06
N SER A 174 0.50 -16.47 1.95
CA SER A 174 -0.74 -17.16 1.63
C SER A 174 -1.60 -16.32 0.66
N PRO A 175 -2.12 -16.90 -0.45
CA PRO A 175 -2.98 -16.17 -1.38
C PRO A 175 -4.23 -15.54 -0.75
N ILE A 176 -4.68 -16.01 0.43
CA ILE A 176 -5.82 -15.41 1.14
C ILE A 176 -5.56 -13.96 1.55
N ILE A 177 -4.28 -13.57 1.69
CA ILE A 177 -3.87 -12.19 2.02
C ILE A 177 -4.28 -11.18 0.92
N ILE A 178 -4.59 -11.64 -0.29
CA ILE A 178 -5.18 -10.79 -1.36
C ILE A 178 -6.37 -9.99 -0.81
N PHE A 179 -7.21 -10.60 0.02
CA PHE A 179 -8.38 -9.91 0.60
C PHE A 179 -7.96 -8.85 1.64
N VAL A 180 -6.87 -9.07 2.37
CA VAL A 180 -6.28 -8.05 3.27
C VAL A 180 -5.71 -6.90 2.45
N ILE A 181 -5.02 -7.17 1.33
CA ILE A 181 -4.49 -6.15 0.42
C ILE A 181 -5.62 -5.30 -0.18
N LEU A 182 -6.69 -5.92 -0.65
CA LEU A 182 -7.86 -5.23 -1.19
C LEU A 182 -8.55 -4.35 -0.13
N ALA A 183 -8.83 -4.90 1.04
CA ALA A 183 -9.44 -4.16 2.14
C ALA A 183 -8.49 -3.07 2.67
N GLY A 184 -7.20 -3.36 2.80
CA GLY A 184 -6.16 -2.41 3.15
C GLY A 184 -6.04 -1.27 2.15
N ALA A 185 -6.21 -1.53 0.84
CA ALA A 185 -6.25 -0.49 -0.18
C ALA A 185 -7.45 0.47 0.03
N VAL A 186 -8.61 -0.04 0.43
CA VAL A 186 -9.79 0.79 0.77
C VAL A 186 -9.50 1.63 2.02
N LEU A 187 -9.00 1.03 3.10
CA LEU A 187 -8.70 1.72 4.35
C LEU A 187 -7.60 2.78 4.18
N ASN A 188 -6.55 2.46 3.43
CA ASN A 188 -5.46 3.40 3.16
C ASN A 188 -5.92 4.54 2.23
N THR A 189 -6.80 4.27 1.24
CA THR A 189 -7.42 5.32 0.43
C THR A 189 -8.32 6.22 1.27
N TRP A 190 -9.10 5.66 2.21
CA TRP A 190 -9.88 6.44 3.17
C TRP A 190 -8.99 7.35 4.03
N LEU A 191 -7.89 6.83 4.55
CA LEU A 191 -6.89 7.61 5.29
C LEU A 191 -6.32 8.75 4.43
N PHE A 192 -5.87 8.44 3.21
CA PHE A 192 -5.33 9.38 2.24
C PHE A 192 -6.31 10.52 1.93
N ASN A 193 -7.58 10.22 1.66
CA ASN A 193 -8.60 11.22 1.34
C ASN A 193 -8.91 12.14 2.51
N ASN A 194 -8.81 11.66 3.75
CA ASN A 194 -9.12 12.44 4.95
C ASN A 194 -7.88 13.14 5.56
N THR A 195 -6.70 12.97 4.96
CA THR A 195 -5.43 13.60 5.36
C THR A 195 -4.85 14.52 4.27
N ASN A 196 -5.71 15.03 3.39
CA ASN A 196 -5.33 15.87 2.24
C ASN A 196 -4.30 15.21 1.31
N GLY A 197 -4.35 13.88 1.15
CA GLY A 197 -3.41 13.16 0.31
C GLY A 197 -2.04 12.93 0.95
N SER A 198 -1.98 12.70 2.25
CA SER A 198 -0.75 12.37 2.96
C SER A 198 -0.27 10.96 2.63
N VAL A 199 0.82 10.86 1.87
CA VAL A 199 1.54 9.61 1.64
C VAL A 199 2.30 9.20 2.91
N PHE A 200 2.77 10.17 3.70
CA PHE A 200 3.41 9.90 4.99
C PHE A 200 2.54 9.06 5.92
N LEU A 201 1.25 9.42 6.05
CA LEU A 201 0.31 8.66 6.88
C LEU A 201 0.00 7.29 6.25
N ALA A 202 -0.02 7.19 4.93
CA ALA A 202 -0.15 5.91 4.23
C ALA A 202 1.04 4.99 4.52
N MET A 203 2.26 5.52 4.55
CA MET A 203 3.47 4.80 4.94
C MET A 203 3.39 4.31 6.40
N LEU A 204 2.97 5.16 7.34
CA LEU A 204 2.80 4.78 8.74
C LEU A 204 1.75 3.66 8.91
N PHE A 205 0.63 3.74 8.21
CA PHE A 205 -0.39 2.70 8.21
C PHE A 205 0.18 1.37 7.71
N HIS A 206 0.87 1.40 6.57
CA HIS A 206 1.48 0.22 5.97
C HIS A 206 2.60 -0.36 6.87
N THR A 207 3.44 0.49 7.46
CA THR A 207 4.44 0.08 8.45
C THR A 207 3.80 -0.63 9.63
N SER A 208 2.69 -0.09 10.16
CA SER A 208 1.95 -0.74 11.24
C SER A 208 1.40 -2.10 10.84
N VAL A 209 0.93 -2.28 9.60
CA VAL A 209 0.49 -3.58 9.08
C VAL A 209 1.62 -4.60 9.08
N ASN A 210 2.78 -4.24 8.53
CA ASN A 210 3.91 -5.16 8.33
C ASN A 210 4.61 -5.51 9.65
N LEU A 211 4.87 -4.52 10.51
CA LEU A 211 5.56 -4.74 11.78
C LEU A 211 4.88 -5.79 12.66
N GLN A 212 3.55 -5.88 12.60
CA GLN A 212 2.78 -6.83 13.39
C GLN A 212 2.99 -8.28 12.96
N VAL A 213 3.48 -8.53 11.74
CA VAL A 213 3.78 -9.89 11.28
C VAL A 213 4.85 -10.52 12.19
N GLY A 214 5.95 -9.80 12.44
CA GLY A 214 7.01 -10.25 13.35
C GLY A 214 6.55 -10.45 14.80
N ILE A 215 5.55 -9.67 15.26
CA ILE A 215 5.02 -9.77 16.62
C ILE A 215 4.06 -10.94 16.78
N PHE A 216 3.15 -11.15 15.85
CA PHE A 216 2.04 -12.10 16.00
C PHE A 216 2.31 -13.48 15.38
N LYS A 217 3.17 -13.58 14.34
CA LYS A 217 3.49 -14.86 13.71
C LYS A 217 4.07 -15.88 14.70
N PRO A 218 4.98 -15.53 15.62
CA PRO A 218 5.54 -16.48 16.59
C PRO A 218 4.54 -16.97 17.65
N LEU A 219 3.33 -16.39 17.73
CA LEU A 219 2.33 -16.76 18.72
C LEU A 219 1.53 -18.01 18.35
N PHE A 220 1.61 -18.47 17.10
CA PHE A 220 0.81 -19.57 16.60
C PHE A 220 1.64 -20.68 15.96
N THR A 221 1.11 -21.90 16.00
CA THR A 221 1.59 -23.00 15.14
C THR A 221 1.23 -22.68 13.68
N GLU A 222 1.84 -23.42 12.72
CA GLU A 222 1.51 -23.23 11.30
C GLU A 222 0.02 -23.43 10.99
N ALA A 223 -0.62 -24.43 11.62
CA ALA A 223 -2.05 -24.72 11.43
C ALA A 223 -2.92 -23.57 11.96
N ASP A 224 -2.60 -23.04 13.14
CA ASP A 224 -3.33 -21.93 13.75
C ASP A 224 -3.06 -20.59 13.05
N ALA A 225 -1.89 -20.42 12.45
CA ALA A 225 -1.57 -19.27 11.63
C ALA A 225 -2.52 -19.15 10.40
N VAL A 226 -2.96 -20.28 9.84
CA VAL A 226 -3.98 -20.29 8.76
C VAL A 226 -5.32 -19.78 9.30
N THR A 227 -5.77 -20.26 10.46
CA THR A 227 -6.99 -19.78 11.13
C THR A 227 -6.91 -18.29 11.44
N HIS A 228 -5.74 -17.84 11.93
CA HIS A 228 -5.47 -16.40 12.16
C HIS A 228 -5.59 -15.57 10.89
N ALA A 229 -5.08 -16.06 9.75
CA ALA A 229 -5.20 -15.37 8.47
C ALA A 229 -6.66 -15.20 8.04
N TYR A 230 -7.52 -16.19 8.22
CA TYR A 230 -8.96 -16.06 7.94
C TYR A 230 -9.64 -15.00 8.81
N TRP A 231 -9.37 -14.98 10.13
CA TRP A 231 -9.93 -13.97 11.02
C TRP A 231 -9.37 -12.56 10.71
N LEU A 232 -8.12 -12.47 10.30
CA LEU A 232 -7.52 -11.21 9.86
C LEU A 232 -8.22 -10.68 8.60
N VAL A 233 -8.45 -11.53 7.61
CA VAL A 233 -9.24 -11.18 6.42
C VAL A 233 -10.63 -10.69 6.83
N ALA A 234 -11.33 -11.42 7.68
CA ALA A 234 -12.66 -11.03 8.15
C ALA A 234 -12.66 -9.66 8.83
N ALA A 235 -11.68 -9.39 9.71
CA ALA A 235 -11.54 -8.11 10.41
C ALA A 235 -11.29 -6.94 9.44
N TYR A 236 -10.36 -7.12 8.49
CA TYR A 236 -10.04 -6.09 7.50
C TYR A 236 -11.22 -5.82 6.55
N VAL A 237 -11.84 -6.87 6.01
CA VAL A 237 -12.97 -6.75 5.09
C VAL A 237 -14.17 -6.11 5.79
N ALA A 238 -14.53 -6.57 6.99
CA ALA A 238 -15.62 -5.98 7.76
C ALA A 238 -15.37 -4.49 8.03
N THR A 239 -14.15 -4.11 8.41
CA THR A 239 -13.81 -2.70 8.67
C THR A 239 -13.85 -1.86 7.39
N ALA A 240 -13.36 -2.37 6.26
CA ALA A 240 -13.44 -1.68 4.98
C ALA A 240 -14.91 -1.47 4.53
N VAL A 241 -15.76 -2.47 4.75
CA VAL A 241 -17.21 -2.36 4.50
C VAL A 241 -17.83 -1.30 5.41
N ILE A 242 -17.58 -1.35 6.72
CA ILE A 242 -18.11 -0.36 7.69
C ILE A 242 -17.66 1.05 7.31
N VAL A 243 -16.37 1.25 7.01
CA VAL A 243 -15.84 2.56 6.57
C VAL A 243 -16.55 3.02 5.30
N THR A 244 -16.76 2.13 4.34
CA THR A 244 -17.45 2.46 3.09
C THR A 244 -18.92 2.84 3.33
N LEU A 245 -19.64 2.10 4.18
CA LEU A 245 -21.03 2.39 4.53
C LEU A 245 -21.18 3.75 5.25
N VAL A 246 -20.23 4.07 6.15
CA VAL A 246 -20.25 5.30 6.95
C VAL A 246 -19.80 6.53 6.15
N THR A 247 -18.86 6.38 5.22
CA THR A 247 -18.24 7.51 4.48
C THR A 247 -18.68 7.60 3.02
N GLY A 248 -19.44 6.61 2.56
CA GLY A 248 -19.90 6.51 1.17
C GLY A 248 -18.78 6.08 0.22
N ARG A 249 -19.14 5.94 -1.06
CA ARG A 249 -18.21 5.48 -2.11
C ARG A 249 -17.01 6.39 -2.37
N ASN A 250 -17.04 7.63 -1.87
CA ASN A 250 -15.92 8.57 -1.99
C ASN A 250 -14.95 8.48 -0.82
N LEU A 251 -15.20 7.58 0.15
CA LEU A 251 -14.33 7.30 1.30
C LEU A 251 -13.93 8.59 2.01
N SER A 252 -14.85 9.57 2.10
CA SER A 252 -14.66 10.85 2.77
C SER A 252 -16.02 11.47 3.12
N ARG A 253 -16.12 12.09 4.29
CA ARG A 253 -17.29 12.89 4.68
C ARG A 253 -17.21 14.34 4.20
N LYS A 254 -16.03 14.80 3.76
CA LYS A 254 -15.87 16.12 3.14
C LYS A 254 -16.24 15.98 1.67
N GLN A 255 -17.12 16.87 1.19
CA GLN A 255 -17.39 16.99 -0.24
C GLN A 255 -16.07 17.22 -0.99
N GLU A 256 -15.89 16.46 -2.05
CA GLU A 256 -14.90 16.57 -3.10
C GLU A 256 -13.59 17.26 -2.71
N ILE A 257 -12.52 16.45 -2.51
CA ILE A 257 -11.21 16.93 -2.88
C ILE A 257 -11.33 17.12 -4.40
N GLN A 258 -11.57 18.37 -4.85
CA GLN A 258 -11.46 18.71 -6.26
C GLN A 258 -10.11 18.16 -6.71
N ALA A 259 -10.16 17.23 -7.66
CA ALA A 259 -8.95 16.84 -8.37
C ALA A 259 -8.32 18.17 -8.83
N GLU A 260 -7.11 18.49 -8.33
CA GLU A 260 -6.36 19.61 -8.89
C GLU A 260 -6.40 19.43 -10.41
N PRO A 261 -6.81 20.44 -11.17
CA PRO A 261 -6.97 20.29 -12.61
C PRO A 261 -5.64 19.84 -13.18
N VAL A 262 -5.59 18.58 -13.61
CA VAL A 262 -4.58 18.16 -14.58
C VAL A 262 -4.79 19.10 -15.76
N ALA A 263 -3.74 19.82 -16.14
CA ALA A 263 -3.81 20.77 -17.24
C ALA A 263 -4.61 20.15 -18.41
N PRO A 264 -5.58 20.84 -18.97
CA PRO A 264 -6.43 20.28 -20.02
C PRO A 264 -5.55 19.76 -21.14
N ASP A 265 -5.85 18.55 -21.62
CA ASP A 265 -5.15 17.97 -22.77
C ASP A 265 -5.28 18.95 -23.94
N PRO A 266 -4.16 19.51 -24.46
CA PRO A 266 -4.19 20.48 -25.54
C PRO A 266 -4.83 19.93 -26.83
N GLN A 267 -5.06 18.62 -26.93
CA GLN A 267 -5.65 17.99 -28.11
C GLN A 267 -7.19 17.90 -28.07
N LEU A 268 -7.83 18.11 -26.89
CA LEU A 268 -9.29 18.18 -26.79
C LEU A 268 -9.85 19.60 -27.03
N ALA A 269 -9.00 20.62 -27.13
CA ALA A 269 -9.39 21.99 -27.41
C ALA A 269 -9.30 22.34 -28.92
N ALA A 270 -8.95 21.40 -29.78
CA ALA A 270 -8.71 21.61 -31.23
C ALA A 270 -9.70 20.85 -32.15
N ASN A 271 -10.89 20.45 -31.65
CA ASN A 271 -11.99 19.92 -32.47
C ASN A 271 -13.28 20.68 -32.22
#